data_5ac41974bb7751aeddcee32fc8ede2b2
#
_entry.id   5ac41974bb7751aeddcee32fc8ede2b2
#
_cell.length_a   1.000
_cell.length_b   1.000
_cell.length_c   1.000
_cell.angle_alpha   90.00
_cell.angle_beta   90.00
_cell.angle_gamma   90.00
#
_symmetry.space_group_name_H-M   'P 1'
#
loop_
_entity.id
_entity.type
_entity.pdbx_description
1 polymer ?
#
loop_
_entity_poly.entity_id
_entity_poly.type
_entity_poly.pdbx_seq_one_letter_code
_entity_poly.pdbx_strand_id
1 'polypeptide(L)'
;KKLSLSALAGYIVRTLSASDYVMIALATLALSLLGMLSPMISQLLFARVLPSGSVRLLAAMAVFSVCVSVSVLLVTAVKDMIQARIETKLSISVDAASMMRIMSLPADFFKPYSAGELAERASQIGVLCKMLASTVLSTGFTSLFSLIYISQIFAYAPALVVPALVIILV
;
A
#
# COMPACT_ATOMS: atom_id res chain seq x y z
N LYS A 1 -23.80 -4.43 20.42
CA LYS A 1 -22.34 -4.56 20.62
C LYS A 1 -21.66 -3.41 19.90
N LYS A 2 -20.84 -2.64 20.62
CA LYS A 2 -20.04 -1.56 20.02
C LYS A 2 -19.11 -2.18 18.96
N LEU A 3 -19.13 -1.64 17.75
CA LEU A 3 -18.20 -2.01 16.71
C LEU A 3 -16.78 -1.61 17.18
N SER A 4 -15.98 -2.59 17.53
CA SER A 4 -14.57 -2.38 17.84
C SER A 4 -13.77 -2.33 16.53
N LEU A 5 -12.79 -1.43 16.44
CA LEU A 5 -11.86 -1.35 15.30
C LEU A 5 -11.17 -2.70 15.03
N SER A 6 -10.90 -3.47 16.08
CA SER A 6 -10.34 -4.82 15.96
C SER A 6 -11.31 -5.82 15.30
N ALA A 7 -12.61 -5.68 15.54
CA ALA A 7 -13.62 -6.53 14.89
C ALA A 7 -13.77 -6.19 13.40
N LEU A 8 -13.66 -4.91 13.03
CA LEU A 8 -13.63 -4.46 11.64
C LEU A 8 -12.39 -4.96 10.91
N ALA A 9 -11.20 -4.82 11.53
CA ALA A 9 -9.97 -5.36 10.97
C ALA A 9 -10.04 -6.87 10.77
N GLY A 10 -10.58 -7.62 11.74
CA GLY A 10 -10.80 -9.06 11.62
C GLY A 10 -11.78 -9.44 10.51
N TYR A 11 -12.81 -8.63 10.27
CA TYR A 11 -13.76 -8.83 9.17
C TYR A 11 -13.07 -8.59 7.81
N ILE A 12 -12.28 -7.53 7.68
CA ILE A 12 -11.50 -7.20 6.48
C ILE A 12 -10.58 -8.37 6.12
N VAL A 13 -9.82 -8.87 7.11
CA VAL A 13 -8.89 -10.00 6.90
C VAL A 13 -9.63 -11.27 6.47
N ARG A 14 -10.84 -11.49 6.96
CA ARG A 14 -11.62 -12.70 6.67
C ARG A 14 -12.39 -12.64 5.34
N THR A 15 -12.69 -11.45 4.85
CA THR A 15 -13.42 -11.23 3.60
C THR A 15 -12.52 -11.30 2.38
N LEU A 16 -11.23 -11.02 2.55
CA LEU A 16 -10.23 -11.08 1.49
C LEU A 16 -9.73 -12.51 1.26
N SER A 17 -9.61 -12.88 -0.01
CA SER A 17 -9.02 -14.16 -0.40
C SER A 17 -7.51 -14.18 -0.13
N ALA A 18 -6.98 -15.33 0.28
CA ALA A 18 -5.53 -15.53 0.43
C ALA A 18 -4.76 -15.16 -0.86
N SER A 19 -5.37 -15.39 -2.02
CA SER A 19 -4.81 -15.00 -3.33
C SER A 19 -4.62 -13.49 -3.46
N ASP A 20 -5.57 -12.67 -2.96
CA ASP A 20 -5.48 -11.22 -3.05
C ASP A 20 -4.30 -10.69 -2.19
N TYR A 21 -4.07 -11.28 -1.00
CA TYR A 21 -2.92 -10.96 -0.15
C TYR A 21 -1.58 -11.34 -0.80
N VAL A 22 -1.51 -12.52 -1.40
CA VAL A 22 -0.30 -13.01 -2.08
C VAL A 22 0.02 -12.10 -3.28
N MET A 23 -0.97 -11.70 -4.07
CA MET A 23 -0.75 -10.82 -5.22
C MET A 23 -0.22 -9.44 -4.81
N ILE A 24 -0.80 -8.81 -3.77
CA ILE A 24 -0.28 -7.53 -3.25
C ILE A 24 1.12 -7.69 -2.67
N ALA A 25 1.36 -8.76 -1.91
CA ALA A 25 2.67 -9.02 -1.32
C ALA A 25 3.75 -9.20 -2.40
N LEU A 26 3.46 -9.96 -3.45
CA LEU A 26 4.36 -10.15 -4.58
C LEU A 26 4.62 -8.85 -5.35
N ALA A 27 3.57 -8.05 -5.62
CA ALA A 27 3.71 -6.76 -6.29
C ALA A 27 4.55 -5.79 -5.45
N THR A 28 4.31 -5.72 -4.13
CA THR A 28 5.06 -4.85 -3.22
C THR A 28 6.51 -5.33 -3.08
N LEU A 29 6.75 -6.63 -3.01
CA LEU A 29 8.09 -7.21 -3.01
C LEU A 29 8.85 -6.84 -4.30
N ALA A 30 8.21 -7.01 -5.46
CA ALA A 30 8.79 -6.63 -6.75
C ALA A 30 9.15 -5.14 -6.80
N LEU A 31 8.25 -4.26 -6.30
CA LEU A 31 8.53 -2.82 -6.20
C LEU A 31 9.69 -2.51 -5.26
N SER A 32 9.78 -3.20 -4.12
CA SER A 32 10.90 -3.04 -3.19
C SER A 32 12.23 -3.43 -3.83
N LEU A 33 12.27 -4.55 -4.55
CA LEU A 33 13.46 -5.01 -5.25
C LEU A 33 13.86 -4.05 -6.38
N LEU A 34 12.90 -3.60 -7.20
CA LEU A 34 13.15 -2.60 -8.25
C LEU A 34 13.62 -1.26 -7.66
N GLY A 35 13.04 -0.86 -6.52
CA GLY A 35 13.44 0.35 -5.80
C GLY A 35 14.89 0.32 -5.33
N MET A 36 15.44 -0.87 -4.99
CA MET A 36 16.85 -1.05 -4.63
C MET A 36 17.80 -0.79 -5.80
N LEU A 37 17.34 -0.91 -7.04
CA LEU A 37 18.18 -0.63 -8.21
C LEU A 37 18.51 0.86 -8.33
N SER A 38 17.63 1.76 -7.91
CA SER A 38 17.82 3.20 -8.02
C SER A 38 19.08 3.72 -7.30
N PRO A 39 19.30 3.42 -6.00
CA PRO A 39 20.56 3.81 -5.34
C PRO A 39 21.78 3.10 -5.90
N MET A 40 21.66 1.84 -6.37
CA MET A 40 22.78 1.14 -7.02
C MET A 40 23.19 1.80 -8.34
N ILE A 41 22.21 2.22 -9.15
CA ILE A 41 22.47 2.95 -10.40
C ILE A 41 23.16 4.28 -10.09
N SER A 42 22.67 5.03 -9.09
CA SER A 42 23.27 6.29 -8.66
C SER A 42 24.72 6.09 -8.20
N GLN A 43 24.98 5.08 -7.39
CA GLN A 43 26.34 4.76 -6.94
C GLN A 43 27.29 4.44 -8.12
N LEU A 44 26.85 3.60 -9.06
CA LEU A 44 27.62 3.27 -10.25
C LEU A 44 27.89 4.50 -11.13
N LEU A 45 26.89 5.38 -11.26
CA LEU A 45 26.99 6.61 -12.03
C LEU A 45 28.11 7.52 -11.48
N PHE A 46 28.08 7.79 -10.17
CA PHE A 46 29.05 8.69 -9.53
C PHE A 46 30.42 8.04 -9.33
N ALA A 47 30.52 6.74 -9.05
CA ALA A 47 31.77 6.07 -8.76
C ALA A 47 32.56 5.69 -10.03
N ARG A 48 31.88 5.38 -11.14
CA ARG A 48 32.58 4.86 -12.33
C ARG A 48 32.28 5.63 -13.61
N VAL A 49 31.06 6.06 -13.84
CA VAL A 49 30.66 6.66 -15.13
C VAL A 49 31.15 8.10 -15.25
N LEU A 50 30.88 8.93 -14.24
CA LEU A 50 31.35 10.31 -14.25
C LEU A 50 32.89 10.44 -14.36
N PRO A 51 33.68 9.69 -13.55
CA PRO A 51 35.14 9.80 -13.64
C PRO A 51 35.72 9.29 -14.95
N SER A 52 35.03 8.38 -15.66
CA SER A 52 35.49 7.83 -16.93
C SER A 52 35.41 8.81 -18.10
N GLY A 53 34.61 9.88 -18.00
CA GLY A 53 34.38 10.86 -19.07
C GLY A 53 33.75 10.29 -20.35
N SER A 54 33.31 9.02 -20.32
CA SER A 54 32.79 8.32 -21.49
C SER A 54 31.30 8.61 -21.73
N VAL A 55 31.01 9.39 -22.78
CA VAL A 55 29.63 9.71 -23.21
C VAL A 55 28.85 8.44 -23.53
N ARG A 56 29.50 7.42 -24.09
CA ARG A 56 28.82 6.14 -24.42
C ARG A 56 28.35 5.41 -23.18
N LEU A 57 29.14 5.39 -22.11
CA LEU A 57 28.77 4.76 -20.84
C LEU A 57 27.64 5.53 -20.16
N LEU A 58 27.69 6.85 -20.23
CA LEU A 58 26.65 7.73 -19.69
C LEU A 58 25.33 7.53 -20.42
N ALA A 59 25.33 7.43 -21.75
CA ALA A 59 24.13 7.14 -22.53
C ALA A 59 23.53 5.75 -22.21
N ALA A 60 24.37 4.72 -22.07
CA ALA A 60 23.93 3.39 -21.70
C ALA A 60 23.26 3.36 -20.30
N MET A 61 23.84 4.06 -19.32
CA MET A 61 23.27 4.19 -17.99
C MET A 61 21.98 4.99 -17.97
N ALA A 62 21.87 6.03 -18.80
CA ALA A 62 20.62 6.79 -18.95
C ALA A 62 19.50 5.90 -19.49
N VAL A 63 19.76 5.14 -20.56
CA VAL A 63 18.77 4.19 -21.12
C VAL A 63 18.38 3.13 -20.09
N PHE A 64 19.36 2.56 -19.38
CA PHE A 64 19.08 1.58 -18.32
C PHE A 64 18.19 2.17 -17.20
N SER A 65 18.49 3.40 -16.76
CA SER A 65 17.70 4.10 -15.74
C SER A 65 16.25 4.33 -16.21
N VAL A 66 16.06 4.72 -17.47
CA VAL A 66 14.72 4.88 -18.06
C VAL A 66 13.97 3.53 -18.09
N CYS A 67 14.63 2.45 -18.50
CA CYS A 67 14.00 1.11 -18.49
C CYS A 67 13.57 0.68 -17.09
N VAL A 68 14.41 0.91 -16.07
CA VAL A 68 14.06 0.62 -14.67
C VAL A 68 12.87 1.47 -14.23
N SER A 69 12.86 2.77 -14.54
CA SER A 69 11.76 3.67 -14.19
C SER A 69 10.44 3.22 -14.84
N VAL A 70 10.45 2.85 -16.11
CA VAL A 70 9.28 2.31 -16.80
C VAL A 70 8.80 1.01 -16.16
N SER A 71 9.72 0.11 -15.77
CA SER A 71 9.38 -1.13 -15.08
C SER A 71 8.71 -0.87 -13.72
N VAL A 72 9.25 0.07 -12.94
CA VAL A 72 8.64 0.49 -11.66
C VAL A 72 7.22 1.02 -11.90
N LEU A 73 7.04 1.85 -12.91
CA LEU A 73 5.74 2.45 -13.25
C LEU A 73 4.71 1.38 -13.61
N LEU A 74 5.09 0.40 -14.43
CA LEU A 74 4.22 -0.71 -14.82
C LEU A 74 3.83 -1.59 -13.62
N VAL A 75 4.79 -1.96 -12.77
CA VAL A 75 4.50 -2.77 -11.58
C VAL A 75 3.64 -2.00 -10.59
N THR A 76 3.86 -0.69 -10.45
CA THR A 76 3.01 0.18 -9.62
C THR A 76 1.58 0.21 -10.15
N ALA A 77 1.39 0.38 -11.46
CA ALA A 77 0.06 0.37 -12.06
C ALA A 77 -0.68 -0.96 -11.81
N VAL A 78 0.01 -2.09 -11.96
CA VAL A 78 -0.56 -3.41 -11.65
C VAL A 78 -0.93 -3.53 -10.18
N LYS A 79 -0.06 -3.09 -9.27
CA LYS A 79 -0.35 -3.07 -7.82
C LYS A 79 -1.59 -2.24 -7.52
N ASP A 80 -1.69 -1.04 -8.09
CA ASP A 80 -2.81 -0.13 -7.85
C ASP A 80 -4.13 -0.70 -8.40
N MET A 81 -4.11 -1.40 -9.53
CA MET A 81 -5.27 -2.12 -10.06
C MET A 81 -5.72 -3.25 -9.11
N ILE A 82 -4.79 -4.02 -8.58
CA ILE A 82 -5.09 -5.08 -7.61
C ILE A 82 -5.68 -4.46 -6.34
N GLN A 83 -5.10 -3.39 -5.85
CA GLN A 83 -5.59 -2.67 -4.67
C GLN A 83 -7.01 -2.13 -4.89
N ALA A 84 -7.26 -1.47 -6.01
CA ALA A 84 -8.60 -0.96 -6.36
C ALA A 84 -9.65 -2.08 -6.44
N ARG A 85 -9.27 -3.25 -6.98
CA ARG A 85 -10.14 -4.43 -7.01
C ARG A 85 -10.50 -4.92 -5.61
N ILE A 86 -9.54 -4.95 -4.71
CA ILE A 86 -9.75 -5.36 -3.31
C ILE A 86 -10.64 -4.36 -2.58
N GLU A 87 -10.38 -3.05 -2.74
CA GLU A 87 -11.20 -1.99 -2.17
C GLU A 87 -12.66 -2.08 -2.64
N THR A 88 -12.87 -2.35 -3.92
CA THR A 88 -14.23 -2.53 -4.48
C THR A 88 -14.93 -3.74 -3.91
N LYS A 89 -14.26 -4.90 -3.82
CA LYS A 89 -14.82 -6.11 -3.20
C LYS A 89 -15.23 -5.85 -1.74
N LEU A 90 -14.38 -5.14 -1.02
CA LEU A 90 -14.62 -4.83 0.38
C LEU A 90 -15.78 -3.85 0.54
N SER A 91 -15.86 -2.81 -0.28
CA SER A 91 -16.96 -1.84 -0.29
C SER A 91 -18.30 -2.55 -0.50
N ILE A 92 -18.42 -3.39 -1.51
CA ILE A 92 -19.65 -4.12 -1.81
C ILE A 92 -20.04 -5.02 -0.62
N SER A 93 -19.08 -5.71 0.00
CA SER A 93 -19.32 -6.59 1.13
C SER A 93 -19.81 -5.83 2.37
N VAL A 94 -19.20 -4.67 2.65
CA VAL A 94 -19.59 -3.81 3.79
C VAL A 94 -20.94 -3.17 3.55
N ASP A 95 -21.20 -2.68 2.35
CA ASP A 95 -22.49 -2.06 2.00
C ASP A 95 -23.64 -3.08 2.11
N ALA A 96 -23.44 -4.30 1.60
CA ALA A 96 -24.41 -5.39 1.73
C ALA A 96 -24.65 -5.77 3.20
N ALA A 97 -23.60 -5.90 4.00
CA ALA A 97 -23.72 -6.21 5.43
C ALA A 97 -24.41 -5.09 6.21
N SER A 98 -24.14 -3.83 5.87
CA SER A 98 -24.77 -2.65 6.48
C SER A 98 -26.25 -2.59 6.15
N MET A 99 -26.63 -2.82 4.89
CA MET A 99 -28.02 -2.87 4.45
C MET A 99 -28.79 -4.00 5.12
N MET A 100 -28.24 -5.23 5.16
CA MET A 100 -28.87 -6.34 5.86
C MET A 100 -29.10 -6.04 7.34
N ARG A 101 -28.14 -5.37 7.98
CA ARG A 101 -28.26 -4.99 9.39
C ARG A 101 -29.34 -3.92 9.61
N ILE A 102 -29.43 -2.92 8.74
CA ILE A 102 -30.48 -1.89 8.80
C ILE A 102 -31.86 -2.54 8.63
N MET A 103 -32.01 -3.43 7.65
CA MET A 103 -33.29 -4.14 7.42
C MET A 103 -33.68 -5.08 8.56
N SER A 104 -32.74 -5.55 9.37
CA SER A 104 -33.00 -6.40 10.52
C SER A 104 -33.39 -5.65 11.80
N LEU A 105 -33.40 -4.31 11.78
CA LEU A 105 -33.75 -3.48 12.92
C LEU A 105 -35.29 -3.40 13.07
N PRO A 106 -35.82 -3.37 14.31
CA PRO A 106 -37.24 -3.24 14.56
C PRO A 106 -37.77 -1.87 14.11
N ALA A 107 -39.05 -1.80 13.71
CA ALA A 107 -39.65 -0.59 13.16
C ALA A 107 -39.58 0.62 14.11
N ASP A 108 -39.56 0.39 15.41
CA ASP A 108 -39.42 1.46 16.42
C ASP A 108 -38.09 2.21 16.36
N PHE A 109 -37.03 1.58 15.84
CA PHE A 109 -35.72 2.22 15.65
C PHE A 109 -35.79 3.33 14.61
N PHE A 110 -36.67 3.25 13.64
CA PHE A 110 -36.76 4.20 12.54
C PHE A 110 -37.56 5.48 12.87
N LYS A 111 -38.36 5.46 13.95
CA LYS A 111 -39.20 6.60 14.35
C LYS A 111 -38.44 7.93 14.56
N PRO A 112 -37.28 7.95 15.24
CA PRO A 112 -36.54 9.20 15.49
C PRO A 112 -35.64 9.67 14.35
N TYR A 113 -35.44 8.85 13.29
CA TYR A 113 -34.50 9.15 12.21
C TYR A 113 -35.20 9.31 10.87
N SER A 114 -34.79 10.29 10.07
CA SER A 114 -35.23 10.36 8.68
C SER A 114 -34.54 9.30 7.81
N ALA A 115 -35.21 8.84 6.75
CA ALA A 115 -34.63 7.88 5.82
C ALA A 115 -33.31 8.36 5.21
N GLY A 116 -33.17 9.66 4.95
CA GLY A 116 -31.95 10.29 4.45
C GLY A 116 -30.80 10.24 5.45
N GLU A 117 -31.07 10.52 6.73
CA GLU A 117 -30.05 10.46 7.78
C GLU A 117 -29.50 9.04 7.99
N LEU A 118 -30.37 8.03 7.92
CA LEU A 118 -29.96 6.63 8.00
C LEU A 118 -29.10 6.20 6.80
N ALA A 119 -29.49 6.61 5.61
CA ALA A 119 -28.72 6.34 4.39
C ALA A 119 -27.34 7.00 4.45
N GLU A 120 -27.25 8.25 4.91
CA GLU A 120 -25.99 8.97 5.07
C GLU A 120 -25.07 8.29 6.09
N ARG A 121 -25.59 7.92 7.26
CA ARG A 121 -24.81 7.20 8.29
C ARG A 121 -24.33 5.83 7.80
N ALA A 122 -25.14 5.10 7.04
CA ALA A 122 -24.75 3.83 6.44
C ALA A 122 -23.62 4.01 5.41
N SER A 123 -23.72 5.04 4.56
CA SER A 123 -22.70 5.39 3.59
C SER A 123 -21.36 5.75 4.26
N GLN A 124 -21.41 6.54 5.33
CA GLN A 124 -20.21 6.93 6.09
C GLN A 124 -19.47 5.73 6.69
N ILE A 125 -20.20 4.70 7.15
CA ILE A 125 -19.56 3.45 7.62
C ILE A 125 -18.82 2.76 6.48
N GLY A 126 -19.38 2.71 5.29
CA GLY A 126 -18.74 2.16 4.09
C GLY A 126 -17.45 2.90 3.74
N VAL A 127 -17.48 4.24 3.76
CA VAL A 127 -16.30 5.09 3.51
C VAL A 127 -15.21 4.85 4.54
N LEU A 128 -15.54 4.78 5.83
CA LEU A 128 -14.58 4.50 6.90
C LEU A 128 -13.94 3.11 6.75
N CYS A 129 -14.73 2.09 6.45
CA CYS A 129 -14.21 0.75 6.20
C CYS A 129 -13.27 0.70 4.99
N LYS A 130 -13.61 1.42 3.92
CA LYS A 130 -12.77 1.54 2.72
C LYS A 130 -11.44 2.23 3.04
N MET A 131 -11.47 3.35 3.76
CA MET A 131 -10.26 4.07 4.20
C MET A 131 -9.37 3.19 5.08
N LEU A 132 -9.95 2.49 6.06
CA LEU A 132 -9.19 1.58 6.93
C LEU A 132 -8.55 0.44 6.13
N ALA A 133 -9.30 -0.17 5.21
CA ALA A 133 -8.77 -1.25 4.38
C ALA A 133 -7.63 -0.78 3.48
N SER A 134 -7.81 0.36 2.79
CA SER A 134 -6.79 0.98 1.95
C SER A 134 -5.52 1.28 2.76
N THR A 135 -5.66 1.92 3.92
CA THR A 135 -4.53 2.26 4.79
C THR A 135 -3.81 1.01 5.31
N VAL A 136 -4.54 0.01 5.81
CA VAL A 136 -3.94 -1.21 6.35
C VAL A 136 -3.22 -2.00 5.26
N LEU A 137 -3.82 -2.16 4.09
CA LEU A 137 -3.22 -2.90 2.98
C LEU A 137 -2.02 -2.15 2.40
N SER A 138 -2.19 -0.87 2.07
CA SER A 138 -1.13 -0.07 1.45
C SER A 138 0.03 0.17 2.42
N THR A 139 -0.24 0.72 3.60
CA THR A 139 0.79 1.06 4.58
C THR A 139 1.39 -0.18 5.24
N GLY A 140 0.57 -1.18 5.57
CA GLY A 140 1.03 -2.40 6.22
C GLY A 140 2.06 -3.16 5.38
N PHE A 141 1.76 -3.42 4.12
CA PHE A 141 2.71 -4.10 3.22
C PHE A 141 3.93 -3.23 2.92
N THR A 142 3.74 -1.95 2.64
CA THR A 142 4.85 -1.04 2.36
C THR A 142 5.81 -0.96 3.55
N SER A 143 5.30 -0.87 4.78
CA SER A 143 6.12 -0.84 6.00
C SER A 143 6.90 -2.15 6.21
N LEU A 144 6.29 -3.30 5.98
CA LEU A 144 6.99 -4.59 6.09
C LEU A 144 8.17 -4.68 5.09
N PHE A 145 7.95 -4.28 3.86
CA PHE A 145 8.99 -4.34 2.84
C PHE A 145 10.01 -3.21 2.95
N SER A 146 9.68 -2.09 3.61
CA SER A 146 10.66 -1.02 3.89
C SER A 146 11.81 -1.50 4.79
N LEU A 147 11.60 -2.54 5.60
CA LEU A 147 12.66 -3.19 6.37
C LEU A 147 13.80 -3.73 5.48
N ILE A 148 13.49 -4.09 4.24
CA ILE A 148 14.50 -4.50 3.24
C ILE A 148 15.45 -3.33 2.93
N TYR A 149 14.95 -2.10 2.86
CA TYR A 149 15.80 -0.91 2.65
C TYR A 149 16.73 -0.63 3.83
N ILE A 150 16.28 -0.92 5.05
CA ILE A 150 17.12 -0.81 6.25
C ILE A 150 18.32 -1.77 6.15
N SER A 151 18.10 -3.00 5.69
CA SER A 151 19.19 -3.96 5.51
C SER A 151 20.23 -3.48 4.48
N GLN A 152 19.78 -2.76 3.46
CA GLN A 152 20.65 -2.16 2.45
C GLN A 152 21.52 -1.03 3.03
N ILE A 153 20.96 -0.17 3.89
CA ILE A 153 21.72 0.87 4.58
C ILE A 153 22.83 0.25 5.44
N PHE A 154 22.53 -0.84 6.14
CA PHE A 154 23.53 -1.60 6.90
C PHE A 154 24.68 -2.12 6.02
N ALA A 155 24.38 -2.59 4.82
CA ALA A 155 25.38 -3.14 3.92
C ALA A 155 26.28 -2.08 3.26
N TYR A 156 25.72 -0.90 2.94
CA TYR A 156 26.45 0.14 2.20
C TYR A 156 27.10 1.20 3.07
N ALA A 157 26.50 1.55 4.22
CA ALA A 157 26.99 2.63 5.07
C ALA A 157 26.62 2.41 6.54
N PRO A 158 27.31 1.52 7.26
CA PRO A 158 27.00 1.23 8.66
C PRO A 158 27.07 2.46 9.56
N ALA A 159 27.92 3.43 9.24
CA ALA A 159 28.03 4.68 10.00
C ALA A 159 26.77 5.59 9.89
N LEU A 160 25.97 5.45 8.83
CA LEU A 160 24.75 6.23 8.63
C LEU A 160 23.49 5.59 9.25
N VAL A 161 23.61 4.39 9.79
CA VAL A 161 22.47 3.66 10.41
C VAL A 161 21.94 4.41 11.62
N VAL A 162 22.83 4.91 12.47
CA VAL A 162 22.44 5.61 13.71
C VAL A 162 21.66 6.90 13.40
N PRO A 163 22.15 7.84 12.56
CA PRO A 163 21.40 9.04 12.21
C PRO A 163 20.10 8.72 11.43
N ALA A 164 20.09 7.69 10.58
CA ALA A 164 18.88 7.29 9.86
C ALA A 164 17.78 6.77 10.81
N LEU A 165 18.14 5.94 11.80
CA LEU A 165 17.20 5.46 12.82
C LEU A 165 16.66 6.60 13.70
N VAL A 166 17.49 7.58 14.03
CA VAL A 166 17.03 8.76 14.79
C VAL A 166 15.99 9.55 14.00
N ILE A 167 16.20 9.76 12.69
CA ILE A 167 15.26 10.49 11.83
C ILE A 167 13.93 9.72 11.67
N ILE A 168 13.95 8.39 11.66
CA ILE A 168 12.74 7.57 11.53
C ILE A 168 11.92 7.57 12.84
N LEU A 169 12.58 7.76 13.99
CA LEU A 169 11.94 7.73 15.31
C LEU A 169 11.35 9.10 15.72
N VAL A 170 11.76 10.19 15.09
CA VAL A 170 11.26 11.56 15.29
C VAL A 170 10.12 11.85 14.32
#